data_63d33d68fd0be43d83bf1150cc5595ff
#
_entry.id   63d33d68fd0be43d83bf1150cc5595ff
#
_cell.length_a   1.000
_cell.length_b   1.000
_cell.length_c   1.000
_cell.angle_alpha   90.00
_cell.angle_beta   90.00
_cell.angle_gamma   90.00
#
_symmetry.space_group_name_H-M   'P 1'
#
loop_
_entity.id
_entity.type
_entity.pdbx_description
1 polymer ?
#
loop_
_entity_poly.entity_id
_entity_poly.type
_entity_poly.pdbx_seq_one_letter_code
_entity_poly.pdbx_strand_id
1 'polypeptide(L)'
;NLLYKVSPTIAQKLKPVRMSCEDNGIKFEVISAYVEGSEAKIFISAQDIDGDKIDETTDLFDSYSINTPFDCSSSCENISYDTKTKTATFLISISQWNEQDIIGEKITFRVREMLSNKQEYDMVLSDLDMNNISTAPETVTPTHIFGGSGTNYSEVENNFRALKATGILYSPVEGVDITAMGYVDGDLHIQVRYENVLKTDNHGYIYFQNNEGEKITCNANVEFSTDSEYQERYVEYIYDLSDIELAEYDAYGYFVTSDTLITGNWSVTFPLEMVSP
;
A
#
# COMPACT_ATOMS: atom_id res chain seq x y z
N ASN A 1 13.34 -10.32 23.38
CA ASN A 1 12.02 -9.78 23.53
C ASN A 1 11.84 -8.67 22.46
N LEU A 2 10.89 -8.86 21.55
CA LEU A 2 10.64 -7.96 20.41
C LEU A 2 10.36 -6.52 20.86
N LEU A 3 9.55 -6.36 21.91
CA LEU A 3 9.15 -5.07 22.47
C LEU A 3 10.36 -4.20 22.87
N TYR A 4 11.42 -4.83 23.38
CA TYR A 4 12.67 -4.14 23.71
C TYR A 4 13.45 -3.68 22.48
N LYS A 5 13.27 -4.34 21.32
CA LYS A 5 13.90 -3.91 20.07
C LYS A 5 13.24 -2.67 19.49
N VAL A 6 11.91 -2.54 19.66
CA VAL A 6 11.15 -1.38 19.17
C VAL A 6 11.41 -0.14 20.04
N SER A 7 11.30 -0.26 21.37
CA SER A 7 11.65 0.81 22.30
C SER A 7 11.85 0.26 23.72
N PRO A 8 13.08 0.25 24.25
CA PRO A 8 13.33 -0.21 25.60
C PRO A 8 12.55 0.56 26.67
N THR A 9 12.38 1.87 26.50
CA THR A 9 11.64 2.73 27.42
C THR A 9 10.15 2.43 27.44
N ILE A 10 9.55 2.22 26.26
CA ILE A 10 8.14 1.87 26.14
C ILE A 10 7.92 0.45 26.65
N ALA A 11 8.82 -0.49 26.33
CA ALA A 11 8.69 -1.89 26.76
C ALA A 11 8.59 -2.05 28.28
N GLN A 12 9.21 -1.16 29.04
CA GLN A 12 9.12 -1.15 30.53
C GLN A 12 7.78 -0.61 31.05
N LYS A 13 7.08 0.18 30.24
CA LYS A 13 5.82 0.84 30.58
C LYS A 13 4.58 0.15 29.97
N LEU A 14 4.77 -0.95 29.25
CA LEU A 14 3.67 -1.69 28.61
C LEU A 14 2.83 -2.44 29.64
N LYS A 15 1.51 -2.29 29.53
CA LYS A 15 0.55 -3.07 30.33
C LYS A 15 0.01 -4.24 29.49
N PRO A 16 0.08 -5.50 29.97
CA PRO A 16 -0.55 -6.64 29.32
C PRO A 16 -2.08 -6.47 29.27
N VAL A 17 -2.66 -6.58 28.06
CA VAL A 17 -4.13 -6.51 27.88
C VAL A 17 -4.71 -7.92 27.76
N ARG A 18 -4.13 -8.77 26.90
CA ARG A 18 -4.50 -10.18 26.68
C ARG A 18 -5.96 -10.39 26.30
N MET A 19 -6.53 -9.49 25.53
CA MET A 19 -7.85 -9.65 24.93
C MET A 19 -7.70 -10.13 23.50
N SER A 20 -8.50 -11.10 23.09
CA SER A 20 -8.37 -11.72 21.76
C SER A 20 -9.71 -12.04 21.13
N CYS A 21 -9.70 -12.22 19.83
CA CYS A 21 -10.76 -12.82 19.02
C CYS A 21 -10.14 -13.79 18.00
N GLU A 22 -10.96 -14.66 17.45
CA GLU A 22 -10.54 -15.67 16.49
C GLU A 22 -11.59 -15.80 15.40
N ASP A 23 -11.15 -15.85 14.17
CA ASP A 23 -11.98 -16.16 13.00
C ASP A 23 -11.09 -16.73 11.90
N ASN A 24 -11.64 -17.56 11.04
CA ASN A 24 -10.97 -18.18 9.88
C ASN A 24 -9.56 -18.75 10.19
N GLY A 25 -9.37 -19.34 11.39
CA GLY A 25 -8.09 -19.93 11.83
C GLY A 25 -7.00 -18.90 12.16
N ILE A 26 -7.33 -17.61 12.22
CA ILE A 26 -6.44 -16.53 12.65
C ILE A 26 -6.91 -15.98 14.00
N LYS A 27 -6.01 -15.94 14.97
CA LYS A 27 -6.25 -15.33 16.28
C LYS A 27 -5.59 -13.97 16.34
N PHE A 28 -6.39 -12.91 16.53
CA PHE A 28 -5.91 -11.60 16.93
C PHE A 28 -5.89 -11.47 18.44
N GLU A 29 -4.78 -10.98 18.99
CA GLU A 29 -4.64 -10.73 20.43
C GLU A 29 -3.99 -9.36 20.67
N VAL A 30 -4.65 -8.52 21.46
CA VAL A 30 -4.03 -7.30 22.01
C VAL A 30 -3.06 -7.72 23.10
N ILE A 31 -1.77 -7.70 22.77
CA ILE A 31 -0.70 -8.16 23.67
C ILE A 31 -0.52 -7.18 24.82
N SER A 32 -0.39 -5.91 24.50
CA SER A 32 -0.10 -4.85 25.46
C SER A 32 -0.39 -3.46 24.90
N ALA A 33 -0.62 -2.51 25.79
CA ALA A 33 -0.78 -1.11 25.47
C ALA A 33 0.11 -0.24 26.37
N TYR A 34 0.58 0.88 25.79
CA TYR A 34 1.20 1.99 26.48
C TYR A 34 0.38 3.24 26.19
N VAL A 35 0.02 3.96 27.21
CA VAL A 35 -0.76 5.20 27.10
C VAL A 35 -0.11 6.28 27.97
N GLU A 36 0.07 7.46 27.41
CA GLU A 36 0.60 8.64 28.11
C GLU A 36 -0.10 9.90 27.57
N GLY A 37 -0.97 10.49 28.40
CA GLY A 37 -1.76 11.65 28.00
C GLY A 37 -2.63 11.39 26.77
N SER A 38 -2.37 12.08 25.69
CA SER A 38 -3.07 12.00 24.42
C SER A 38 -2.54 10.94 23.43
N GLU A 39 -1.49 10.20 23.82
CA GLU A 39 -0.80 9.26 22.96
C GLU A 39 -0.99 7.82 23.42
N ALA A 40 -1.18 6.88 22.48
CA ALA A 40 -1.16 5.46 22.76
C ALA A 40 -0.34 4.67 21.75
N LYS A 41 0.32 3.61 22.22
CA LYS A 41 0.98 2.59 21.41
C LYS A 41 0.50 1.21 21.83
N ILE A 42 -0.05 0.47 20.89
CA ILE A 42 -0.72 -0.81 21.14
C ILE A 42 -0.06 -1.88 20.29
N PHE A 43 0.30 -2.99 20.90
CA PHE A 43 0.85 -4.15 20.21
C PHE A 43 -0.22 -5.21 20.06
N ILE A 44 -0.49 -5.59 18.82
CA ILE A 44 -1.47 -6.61 18.45
C ILE A 44 -0.74 -7.71 17.68
N SER A 45 -1.04 -8.97 18.01
CA SER A 45 -0.59 -10.11 17.21
C SER A 45 -1.72 -10.68 16.37
N ALA A 46 -1.40 -11.13 15.16
CA ALA A 46 -2.20 -12.05 14.37
C ALA A 46 -1.44 -13.38 14.30
N GLN A 47 -2.02 -14.44 14.83
CA GLN A 47 -1.44 -15.79 14.81
C GLN A 47 -2.24 -16.70 13.90
N ASP A 48 -1.58 -17.34 12.94
CA ASP A 48 -2.18 -18.43 12.16
C ASP A 48 -2.16 -19.72 12.99
N ILE A 49 -3.35 -20.20 13.35
CA ILE A 49 -3.49 -21.38 14.21
C ILE A 49 -3.54 -22.66 13.37
N ASP A 50 -4.13 -22.59 12.19
CA ASP A 50 -4.53 -23.77 11.42
C ASP A 50 -3.71 -24.02 10.17
N GLY A 51 -2.86 -23.06 9.74
CA GLY A 51 -2.26 -23.16 8.42
C GLY A 51 -0.97 -22.37 8.20
N ASP A 52 -0.78 -21.98 6.94
CA ASP A 52 0.32 -21.15 6.43
C ASP A 52 -0.26 -19.97 5.64
N LYS A 53 -1.28 -19.30 6.19
CA LYS A 53 -1.98 -18.20 5.53
C LYS A 53 -1.25 -16.87 5.67
N ILE A 54 -0.50 -16.67 6.77
CA ILE A 54 0.22 -15.42 7.06
C ILE A 54 1.73 -15.65 7.08
N ASP A 55 2.47 -14.62 6.69
CA ASP A 55 3.93 -14.62 6.61
C ASP A 55 4.51 -13.25 7.01
N GLU A 56 5.79 -13.02 6.77
CA GLU A 56 6.47 -11.75 7.05
C GLU A 56 5.96 -10.58 6.23
N THR A 57 5.30 -10.84 5.09
CA THR A 57 4.76 -9.82 4.19
C THR A 57 3.33 -9.44 4.50
N THR A 58 2.71 -10.12 5.49
CA THR A 58 1.29 -9.93 5.83
C THR A 58 1.01 -8.50 6.25
N ASP A 59 0.02 -7.90 5.61
CA ASP A 59 -0.53 -6.61 6.00
C ASP A 59 -2.07 -6.62 6.06
N LEU A 60 -2.64 -5.55 6.59
CA LEU A 60 -4.07 -5.46 6.85
C LEU A 60 -4.86 -4.84 5.70
N PHE A 61 -4.23 -4.63 4.55
CA PHE A 61 -4.86 -4.21 3.29
C PHE A 61 -5.86 -3.06 3.49
N ASP A 62 -5.51 -2.03 4.25
CA ASP A 62 -6.39 -0.90 4.59
C ASP A 62 -7.80 -1.28 5.08
N SER A 63 -8.04 -2.57 5.36
CA SER A 63 -9.32 -3.07 5.84
C SER A 63 -9.46 -3.07 7.37
N TYR A 64 -8.49 -2.47 8.05
CA TYR A 64 -8.56 -2.27 9.48
C TYR A 64 -9.26 -0.96 9.86
N SER A 65 -9.85 -0.95 11.03
CA SER A 65 -10.35 0.28 11.64
C SER A 65 -10.05 0.33 13.13
N ILE A 66 -9.76 1.53 13.60
CA ILE A 66 -9.56 1.83 15.02
C ILE A 66 -10.69 2.78 15.42
N ASN A 67 -11.71 2.23 16.08
CA ASN A 67 -12.85 3.01 16.51
C ASN A 67 -12.59 3.56 17.91
N THR A 68 -12.51 4.86 18.02
CA THR A 68 -12.26 5.62 19.25
C THR A 68 -13.46 6.50 19.59
N PRO A 69 -13.69 6.83 20.87
CA PRO A 69 -14.70 7.81 21.29
C PRO A 69 -14.22 9.26 21.17
N PHE A 70 -13.06 9.50 20.53
CA PHE A 70 -12.41 10.80 20.36
C PHE A 70 -11.81 10.92 18.95
N ASP A 71 -11.58 12.15 18.49
CA ASP A 71 -10.91 12.44 17.23
C ASP A 71 -9.39 12.23 17.36
N CYS A 72 -8.80 11.47 16.44
CA CYS A 72 -7.38 11.16 16.45
C CYS A 72 -6.83 10.90 15.06
N SER A 73 -5.52 10.97 14.92
CA SER A 73 -4.77 10.29 13.88
C SER A 73 -4.33 8.92 14.39
N SER A 74 -4.30 7.94 13.49
CA SER A 74 -3.81 6.61 13.84
C SER A 74 -3.12 5.94 12.68
N SER A 75 -2.16 5.07 12.99
CA SER A 75 -1.48 4.21 12.02
C SER A 75 -1.38 2.78 12.56
N CYS A 76 -1.23 1.82 11.63
CA CYS A 76 -0.97 0.43 11.97
C CYS A 76 0.12 -0.09 11.02
N GLU A 77 1.17 -0.66 11.57
CA GLU A 77 2.30 -1.20 10.80
C GLU A 77 2.69 -2.59 11.27
N ASN A 78 3.05 -3.48 10.34
CA ASN A 78 3.65 -4.77 10.68
C ASN A 78 5.10 -4.52 11.11
N ILE A 79 5.45 -4.91 12.34
CA ILE A 79 6.77 -4.70 12.91
C ILE A 79 7.60 -5.98 13.04
N SER A 80 6.98 -7.15 12.90
CA SER A 80 7.69 -8.42 12.91
C SER A 80 6.83 -9.62 12.60
N TYR A 81 7.48 -10.69 12.17
CA TYR A 81 6.91 -12.02 12.02
C TYR A 81 7.78 -13.08 12.73
N ASP A 82 7.13 -13.97 13.48
CA ASP A 82 7.77 -15.15 14.09
C ASP A 82 7.36 -16.40 13.32
N THR A 83 8.29 -16.96 12.55
CA THR A 83 8.07 -18.14 11.71
C THR A 83 7.74 -19.42 12.49
N LYS A 84 8.16 -19.50 13.78
CA LYS A 84 7.93 -20.70 14.61
C LYS A 84 6.50 -20.75 15.14
N THR A 85 5.98 -19.60 15.53
CA THR A 85 4.63 -19.45 16.05
C THR A 85 3.64 -18.98 14.99
N LYS A 86 4.12 -18.70 13.76
CA LYS A 86 3.32 -18.14 12.65
C LYS A 86 2.53 -16.91 13.11
N THR A 87 3.25 -15.94 13.67
CA THR A 87 2.64 -14.79 14.32
C THR A 87 3.23 -13.50 13.77
N ALA A 88 2.40 -12.71 13.10
CA ALA A 88 2.69 -11.32 12.76
C ALA A 88 2.37 -10.41 13.96
N THR A 89 3.19 -9.39 14.20
CA THR A 89 2.96 -8.39 15.24
C THR A 89 2.83 -7.02 14.63
N PHE A 90 1.75 -6.32 14.97
CA PHE A 90 1.44 -4.98 14.50
C PHE A 90 1.58 -3.98 15.65
N LEU A 91 2.09 -2.81 15.31
CA LEU A 91 2.10 -1.62 16.17
C LEU A 91 1.03 -0.64 15.70
N ILE A 92 0.08 -0.35 16.59
CA ILE A 92 -0.87 0.74 16.40
C ILE A 92 -0.38 1.95 17.17
N SER A 93 -0.30 3.09 16.52
CA SER A 93 -0.02 4.39 17.14
C SER A 93 -1.26 5.26 17.03
N ILE A 94 -1.63 5.92 18.12
CA ILE A 94 -2.79 6.82 18.19
C ILE A 94 -2.30 8.15 18.78
N SER A 95 -2.72 9.27 18.16
CA SER A 95 -2.50 10.63 18.65
C SER A 95 -3.82 11.41 18.61
N GLN A 96 -4.33 11.79 19.75
CA GLN A 96 -5.59 12.55 19.89
C GLN A 96 -5.35 14.02 19.50
N TRP A 97 -6.24 14.59 18.66
CA TRP A 97 -6.00 15.88 18.01
C TRP A 97 -5.99 17.11 18.93
N ASN A 98 -6.69 17.05 20.05
CA ASN A 98 -6.82 18.17 20.98
C ASN A 98 -5.96 18.01 22.24
N GLU A 99 -4.99 17.08 22.23
CA GLU A 99 -4.09 16.78 23.34
C GLU A 99 -4.84 16.42 24.66
N GLN A 100 -6.07 15.92 24.55
CA GLN A 100 -6.84 15.47 25.71
C GLN A 100 -6.35 14.09 26.15
N ASP A 101 -6.43 13.86 27.46
CA ASP A 101 -6.09 12.58 28.06
C ASP A 101 -7.06 11.49 27.61
N ILE A 102 -6.52 10.37 27.09
CA ILE A 102 -7.27 9.23 26.59
C ILE A 102 -7.20 8.02 27.52
N ILE A 103 -6.61 8.18 28.70
CA ILE A 103 -6.49 7.11 29.71
C ILE A 103 -7.87 6.68 30.18
N GLY A 104 -8.12 5.37 30.19
CA GLY A 104 -9.40 4.78 30.60
C GLY A 104 -10.43 4.68 29.49
N GLU A 105 -10.20 5.32 28.34
CA GLU A 105 -11.09 5.20 27.19
C GLU A 105 -11.04 3.77 26.60
N LYS A 106 -12.13 3.36 25.95
CA LYS A 106 -12.22 2.07 25.28
C LYS A 106 -12.13 2.27 23.77
N ILE A 107 -11.29 1.48 23.14
CA ILE A 107 -11.17 1.45 21.69
C ILE A 107 -11.51 0.06 21.15
N THR A 108 -11.94 0.02 19.89
CA THR A 108 -12.18 -1.22 19.17
C THR A 108 -11.33 -1.29 17.93
N PHE A 109 -10.45 -2.28 17.87
CA PHE A 109 -9.71 -2.63 16.66
C PHE A 109 -10.49 -3.68 15.87
N ARG A 110 -10.62 -3.47 14.56
CA ARG A 110 -11.30 -4.41 13.65
C ARG A 110 -10.47 -4.62 12.40
N VAL A 111 -10.49 -5.85 11.88
CA VAL A 111 -9.92 -6.23 10.59
C VAL A 111 -10.94 -7.11 9.86
N ARG A 112 -11.01 -6.95 8.54
CA ARG A 112 -11.86 -7.78 7.66
C ARG A 112 -11.09 -8.55 6.63
N GLU A 113 -9.98 -8.00 6.19
CA GLU A 113 -9.15 -8.54 5.13
C GLU A 113 -7.67 -8.35 5.48
N MET A 114 -6.85 -9.28 5.06
CA MET A 114 -5.41 -9.20 5.12
C MET A 114 -4.84 -9.73 3.80
N LEU A 115 -3.71 -9.20 3.39
CA LEU A 115 -2.93 -9.74 2.30
C LEU A 115 -1.66 -10.38 2.84
N SER A 116 -1.23 -11.45 2.20
CA SER A 116 0.06 -12.10 2.45
C SER A 116 0.66 -12.61 1.15
N ASN A 117 1.86 -13.18 1.24
CA ASN A 117 2.63 -13.64 0.08
C ASN A 117 2.86 -12.49 -0.92
N LYS A 118 3.24 -11.32 -0.39
CA LYS A 118 3.63 -10.18 -1.23
C LYS A 118 4.98 -10.44 -1.86
N GLN A 119 5.08 -10.08 -3.13
CA GLN A 119 6.32 -10.15 -3.90
C GLN A 119 6.69 -8.74 -4.36
N GLU A 120 7.97 -8.39 -4.22
CA GLU A 120 8.53 -7.14 -4.70
C GLU A 120 9.45 -7.41 -5.88
N TYR A 121 9.31 -6.63 -6.93
CA TYR A 121 10.09 -6.70 -8.16
C TYR A 121 10.70 -5.34 -8.45
N ASP A 122 12.01 -5.28 -8.62
CA ASP A 122 12.74 -4.12 -9.16
C ASP A 122 13.57 -4.61 -10.34
N MET A 123 13.12 -4.32 -11.56
CA MET A 123 13.61 -5.00 -12.75
C MET A 123 13.69 -4.08 -13.96
N VAL A 124 14.64 -4.39 -14.86
CA VAL A 124 14.69 -3.80 -16.20
C VAL A 124 13.52 -4.33 -17.03
N LEU A 125 12.84 -3.45 -17.74
CA LEU A 125 11.74 -3.79 -18.65
C LEU A 125 12.29 -4.03 -20.07
N SER A 126 13.25 -4.96 -20.21
CA SER A 126 14.04 -5.18 -21.42
C SER A 126 13.23 -5.61 -22.65
N ASP A 127 12.07 -6.24 -22.43
CA ASP A 127 11.20 -6.71 -23.52
C ASP A 127 10.13 -5.66 -23.92
N LEU A 128 10.12 -4.51 -23.25
CA LEU A 128 9.28 -3.38 -23.61
C LEU A 128 9.91 -2.65 -24.82
N ASP A 129 9.20 -2.58 -25.95
CA ASP A 129 9.70 -1.92 -27.15
C ASP A 129 9.62 -0.40 -27.01
N MET A 130 10.72 0.22 -26.59
CA MET A 130 10.86 1.68 -26.45
C MET A 130 11.20 2.41 -27.77
N ASN A 131 11.39 1.69 -28.90
CA ASN A 131 11.80 2.32 -30.16
C ASN A 131 10.64 2.80 -31.04
N ASN A 132 9.42 2.34 -30.75
CA ASN A 132 8.24 2.59 -31.57
C ASN A 132 7.12 3.33 -30.80
N ILE A 133 7.48 4.36 -30.04
CA ILE A 133 6.52 5.14 -29.27
C ILE A 133 5.81 6.13 -30.20
N SER A 134 4.46 6.09 -30.20
CA SER A 134 3.67 6.99 -31.04
C SER A 134 3.80 8.45 -30.61
N THR A 135 4.06 9.34 -31.56
CA THR A 135 4.05 10.80 -31.33
C THR A 135 2.67 11.43 -31.53
N ALA A 136 1.66 10.65 -31.88
CA ALA A 136 0.26 11.06 -32.02
C ALA A 136 -0.67 9.91 -31.62
N PRO A 137 -0.63 9.48 -30.36
CA PRO A 137 -1.45 8.37 -29.87
C PRO A 137 -2.94 8.78 -29.84
N GLU A 138 -3.83 7.80 -29.99
CA GLU A 138 -5.24 8.01 -29.64
C GLU A 138 -5.40 8.13 -28.13
N THR A 139 -6.22 9.10 -27.72
CA THR A 139 -6.54 9.34 -26.30
C THR A 139 -8.04 9.26 -26.05
N VAL A 140 -8.41 8.93 -24.81
CA VAL A 140 -9.79 8.84 -24.34
C VAL A 140 -9.96 9.60 -23.03
N THR A 141 -11.19 10.04 -22.72
CA THR A 141 -11.50 10.57 -21.40
C THR A 141 -11.88 9.42 -20.49
N PRO A 142 -11.20 9.22 -19.34
CA PRO A 142 -11.57 8.20 -18.36
C PRO A 142 -13.00 8.41 -17.86
N THR A 143 -13.65 7.31 -17.47
CA THR A 143 -14.99 7.37 -16.84
C THR A 143 -14.91 7.72 -15.37
N HIS A 144 -13.80 7.39 -14.72
CA HIS A 144 -13.55 7.68 -13.31
C HIS A 144 -12.07 7.93 -13.06
N ILE A 145 -11.75 9.00 -12.35
CA ILE A 145 -10.40 9.33 -11.87
C ILE A 145 -10.44 9.20 -10.35
N PHE A 146 -9.53 8.40 -9.80
CA PHE A 146 -9.39 8.21 -8.34
C PHE A 146 -8.50 9.27 -7.71
N GLY A 147 -7.54 9.79 -8.46
CA GLY A 147 -6.56 10.76 -8.02
C GLY A 147 -5.24 10.63 -8.77
N GLY A 148 -4.20 11.15 -8.18
CA GLY A 148 -2.85 11.09 -8.70
C GLY A 148 -1.89 11.89 -7.83
N SER A 149 -0.67 12.03 -8.31
CA SER A 149 0.37 12.79 -7.61
C SER A 149 1.36 13.42 -8.60
N GLY A 150 2.24 14.25 -8.09
CA GLY A 150 3.32 14.88 -8.86
C GLY A 150 3.27 16.39 -8.88
N THR A 151 4.31 17.00 -9.43
CA THR A 151 4.54 18.46 -9.39
C THR A 151 3.46 19.23 -10.16
N ASN A 152 2.94 18.66 -11.23
CA ASN A 152 1.97 19.29 -12.13
C ASN A 152 0.59 18.60 -12.10
N TYR A 153 0.33 17.76 -11.10
CA TYR A 153 -0.89 16.96 -11.05
C TYR A 153 -2.18 17.79 -11.22
N SER A 154 -2.30 18.93 -10.54
CA SER A 154 -3.50 19.76 -10.61
C SER A 154 -3.78 20.34 -12.02
N GLU A 155 -2.75 20.58 -12.83
CA GLU A 155 -2.89 21.02 -14.22
C GLU A 155 -3.28 19.87 -15.12
N VAL A 156 -2.67 18.70 -14.88
CA VAL A 156 -2.92 17.46 -15.61
C VAL A 156 -4.36 16.98 -15.38
N GLU A 157 -4.81 16.89 -14.13
CA GLU A 157 -6.13 16.36 -13.76
C GLU A 157 -7.29 17.06 -14.50
N ASN A 158 -7.23 18.40 -14.60
CA ASN A 158 -8.31 19.19 -15.21
C ASN A 158 -8.52 18.93 -16.70
N ASN A 159 -7.48 18.49 -17.42
CA ASN A 159 -7.50 18.26 -18.86
C ASN A 159 -7.07 16.85 -19.25
N PHE A 160 -6.98 15.94 -18.29
CA PHE A 160 -6.41 14.62 -18.50
C PHE A 160 -7.18 13.83 -19.56
N ARG A 161 -6.43 13.33 -20.50
CA ARG A 161 -6.85 12.37 -21.51
C ARG A 161 -5.90 11.18 -21.46
N ALA A 162 -6.44 10.05 -21.04
CA ALA A 162 -5.67 8.80 -20.98
C ALA A 162 -5.32 8.30 -22.37
N LEU A 163 -4.18 7.66 -22.50
CA LEU A 163 -3.87 6.87 -23.69
C LEU A 163 -4.96 5.80 -23.91
N LYS A 164 -5.33 5.60 -25.16
CA LYS A 164 -6.26 4.52 -25.51
C LYS A 164 -5.51 3.20 -25.56
N ALA A 165 -5.72 2.34 -24.59
CA ALA A 165 -5.22 0.98 -24.63
C ALA A 165 -5.75 0.21 -25.83
N THR A 166 -4.87 -0.41 -26.60
CA THR A 166 -5.21 -1.27 -27.75
C THR A 166 -4.96 -2.75 -27.50
N GLY A 167 -4.39 -3.06 -26.34
CA GLY A 167 -4.03 -4.41 -25.90
C GLY A 167 -2.93 -4.33 -24.86
N ILE A 168 -2.34 -5.48 -24.54
CA ILE A 168 -1.18 -5.57 -23.67
C ILE A 168 0.08 -5.43 -24.52
N LEU A 169 0.91 -4.45 -24.19
CA LEU A 169 2.21 -4.28 -24.82
C LEU A 169 3.27 -5.18 -24.16
N TYR A 170 3.24 -5.26 -22.83
CA TYR A 170 4.17 -6.05 -22.05
C TYR A 170 3.59 -6.35 -20.66
N SER A 171 3.79 -7.57 -20.15
CA SER A 171 3.41 -7.97 -18.78
C SER A 171 4.67 -8.30 -18.00
N PRO A 172 5.20 -7.35 -17.20
CA PRO A 172 6.42 -7.57 -16.43
C PRO A 172 6.26 -8.63 -15.35
N VAL A 173 5.11 -8.66 -14.68
CA VAL A 173 4.75 -9.62 -13.64
C VAL A 173 3.25 -9.92 -13.72
N GLU A 174 2.82 -11.03 -13.13
CA GLU A 174 1.40 -11.41 -13.11
C GLU A 174 0.53 -10.33 -12.47
N GLY A 175 -0.55 -9.96 -13.14
CA GLY A 175 -1.49 -8.92 -12.69
C GLY A 175 -1.03 -7.47 -12.90
N VAL A 176 0.07 -7.27 -13.64
CA VAL A 176 0.59 -5.94 -14.01
C VAL A 176 0.89 -5.92 -15.51
N ASP A 177 0.20 -5.06 -16.25
CA ASP A 177 0.35 -4.95 -17.69
C ASP A 177 0.63 -3.51 -18.13
N ILE A 178 1.62 -3.31 -18.98
CA ILE A 178 1.79 -2.07 -19.72
C ILE A 178 0.88 -2.13 -20.94
N THR A 179 -0.06 -1.19 -21.05
CA THR A 179 -1.17 -1.25 -22.03
C THR A 179 -1.08 -0.19 -23.11
N ALA A 180 -0.38 0.91 -22.84
CA ALA A 180 -0.15 1.96 -23.84
C ALA A 180 1.10 2.77 -23.53
N MET A 181 1.72 3.30 -24.58
CA MET A 181 2.79 4.28 -24.51
C MET A 181 2.62 5.29 -25.64
N GLY A 182 2.93 6.55 -25.39
CA GLY A 182 2.84 7.59 -26.41
C GLY A 182 3.25 8.96 -25.90
N TYR A 183 3.53 9.87 -26.82
CA TYR A 183 3.79 11.27 -26.51
C TYR A 183 2.48 12.07 -26.62
N VAL A 184 2.07 12.71 -25.54
CA VAL A 184 0.89 13.59 -25.49
C VAL A 184 1.38 14.98 -25.09
N ASP A 185 1.11 15.99 -25.92
CA ASP A 185 1.55 17.38 -25.73
C ASP A 185 3.06 17.57 -25.49
N GLY A 186 3.87 16.60 -25.91
CA GLY A 186 5.33 16.59 -25.78
C GLY A 186 5.88 15.74 -24.64
N ASP A 187 5.06 15.35 -23.69
CA ASP A 187 5.43 14.50 -22.57
C ASP A 187 5.26 13.01 -22.91
N LEU A 188 6.15 12.16 -22.39
CA LEU A 188 6.04 10.72 -22.50
C LEU A 188 5.01 10.19 -21.49
N HIS A 189 3.99 9.50 -21.97
CA HIS A 189 2.98 8.81 -21.18
C HIS A 189 3.18 7.30 -21.25
N ILE A 190 3.15 6.63 -20.10
CA ILE A 190 3.15 5.16 -20.00
C ILE A 190 1.98 4.74 -19.12
N GLN A 191 1.10 3.93 -19.69
CA GLN A 191 -0.08 3.42 -19.00
C GLN A 191 0.15 1.99 -18.50
N VAL A 192 -0.07 1.79 -17.21
CA VAL A 192 0.00 0.49 -16.54
C VAL A 192 -1.39 0.11 -16.04
N ARG A 193 -1.81 -1.13 -16.31
CA ARG A 193 -3.02 -1.74 -15.76
C ARG A 193 -2.64 -2.64 -14.60
N TYR A 194 -3.35 -2.50 -13.49
CA TYR A 194 -3.29 -3.39 -12.34
C TYR A 194 -4.60 -4.17 -12.23
N GLU A 195 -4.50 -5.51 -12.24
CA GLU A 195 -5.67 -6.38 -12.18
C GLU A 195 -6.07 -6.72 -10.75
N ASN A 196 -7.37 -6.86 -10.51
CA ASN A 196 -7.95 -7.34 -9.25
C ASN A 196 -7.49 -6.55 -8.01
N VAL A 197 -7.22 -5.27 -8.14
CA VAL A 197 -6.66 -4.42 -7.05
C VAL A 197 -7.44 -4.49 -5.74
N LEU A 198 -8.76 -4.77 -5.79
CA LEU A 198 -9.58 -4.99 -4.60
C LEU A 198 -9.26 -6.29 -3.85
N LYS A 199 -8.42 -7.16 -4.40
CA LYS A 199 -8.04 -8.46 -3.82
C LYS A 199 -6.54 -8.66 -3.68
N THR A 200 -5.74 -7.90 -4.43
CA THR A 200 -4.29 -8.12 -4.53
C THR A 200 -3.47 -6.94 -4.07
N ASP A 201 -4.07 -5.72 -4.07
CA ASP A 201 -3.33 -4.48 -3.85
C ASP A 201 -2.10 -4.34 -4.78
N ASN A 202 -2.22 -4.86 -6.01
CA ASN A 202 -1.15 -4.73 -6.99
C ASN A 202 -0.88 -3.26 -7.29
N HIS A 203 0.37 -2.84 -7.14
CA HIS A 203 0.79 -1.46 -7.38
C HIS A 203 2.26 -1.39 -7.76
N GLY A 204 2.72 -0.21 -8.14
CA GLY A 204 4.11 0.01 -8.48
C GLY A 204 4.34 1.34 -9.17
N TYR A 205 5.49 1.47 -9.83
CA TYR A 205 5.83 2.60 -10.67
C TYR A 205 6.89 2.22 -11.69
N ILE A 206 6.97 3.01 -12.77
CA ILE A 206 8.04 2.92 -13.77
C ILE A 206 9.02 4.07 -13.56
N TYR A 207 10.30 3.84 -13.80
CA TYR A 207 11.34 4.85 -13.80
C TYR A 207 12.36 4.56 -14.90
N PHE A 208 13.12 5.55 -15.26
CA PHE A 208 14.19 5.42 -16.23
C PHE A 208 15.54 5.57 -15.54
N GLN A 209 16.55 4.82 -16.01
CA GLN A 209 17.89 4.93 -15.47
C GLN A 209 18.93 4.81 -16.59
N ASN A 210 19.90 5.72 -16.60
CA ASN A 210 21.02 5.67 -17.55
C ASN A 210 22.20 4.83 -17.00
N ASN A 211 23.22 4.64 -17.84
CA ASN A 211 24.43 3.88 -17.50
C ASN A 211 25.26 4.51 -16.36
N GLU A 212 25.03 5.77 -16.02
CA GLU A 212 25.70 6.48 -14.91
C GLU A 212 24.92 6.31 -13.58
N GLY A 213 23.74 5.68 -13.63
CA GLY A 213 22.87 5.46 -12.47
C GLY A 213 21.95 6.64 -12.17
N GLU A 214 21.89 7.63 -13.05
CA GLU A 214 20.94 8.74 -12.92
C GLU A 214 19.52 8.25 -13.20
N LYS A 215 18.58 8.57 -12.29
CA LYS A 215 17.19 8.14 -12.35
C LYS A 215 16.25 9.28 -12.70
N ILE A 216 15.31 9.02 -13.60
CA ILE A 216 14.17 9.88 -13.91
C ILE A 216 12.90 9.17 -13.44
N THR A 217 12.14 9.84 -12.59
CA THR A 217 10.81 9.41 -12.13
C THR A 217 9.73 10.26 -12.81
N CYS A 218 8.49 9.81 -12.81
CA CYS A 218 7.40 10.56 -13.41
C CYS A 218 7.20 11.94 -12.75
N ASN A 219 6.86 12.94 -13.57
CA ASN A 219 6.52 14.29 -13.11
C ASN A 219 5.11 14.34 -12.52
N ALA A 220 4.23 13.51 -13.06
CA ALA A 220 2.88 13.30 -12.56
C ALA A 220 2.40 11.88 -12.85
N ASN A 221 1.41 11.43 -12.09
CA ASN A 221 0.63 10.24 -12.43
C ASN A 221 -0.85 10.50 -12.22
N VAL A 222 -1.67 9.78 -12.97
CA VAL A 222 -3.13 9.82 -12.83
C VAL A 222 -3.63 8.38 -12.71
N GLU A 223 -4.41 8.12 -11.68
CA GLU A 223 -5.02 6.83 -11.41
C GLU A 223 -6.50 6.86 -11.79
N PHE A 224 -6.93 5.92 -12.62
CA PHE A 224 -8.29 5.87 -13.14
C PHE A 224 -8.76 4.44 -13.40
N SER A 225 -10.07 4.27 -13.62
CA SER A 225 -10.69 3.02 -14.08
C SER A 225 -11.56 3.26 -15.29
N THR A 226 -11.69 2.23 -16.11
CA THR A 226 -12.61 2.17 -17.25
C THR A 226 -13.76 1.20 -17.01
N ASP A 227 -13.66 0.31 -16.01
CA ASP A 227 -14.71 -0.60 -15.62
C ASP A 227 -15.62 -0.03 -14.53
N SER A 228 -16.88 -0.52 -14.44
CA SER A 228 -17.87 -0.05 -13.47
C SER A 228 -17.74 -0.68 -12.08
N GLU A 229 -16.95 -1.74 -11.95
CA GLU A 229 -16.74 -2.50 -10.70
C GLU A 229 -15.42 -2.13 -10.04
N TYR A 230 -14.60 -1.29 -10.71
CA TYR A 230 -13.31 -0.80 -10.23
C TYR A 230 -12.29 -1.90 -9.89
N GLN A 231 -12.40 -3.07 -10.54
CA GLN A 231 -11.49 -4.20 -10.32
C GLN A 231 -10.16 -4.02 -11.05
N GLU A 232 -10.19 -3.33 -12.19
CA GLU A 232 -9.00 -2.96 -12.94
C GLU A 232 -8.69 -1.50 -12.69
N ARG A 233 -7.45 -1.22 -12.33
CA ARG A 233 -6.96 0.11 -12.10
C ARG A 233 -5.85 0.43 -13.07
N TYR A 234 -5.98 1.55 -13.74
CA TYR A 234 -4.96 2.08 -14.62
C TYR A 234 -4.23 3.22 -13.92
N VAL A 235 -2.92 3.26 -14.05
CA VAL A 235 -2.10 4.39 -13.68
C VAL A 235 -1.34 4.84 -14.92
N GLU A 236 -1.50 6.10 -15.29
CA GLU A 236 -0.72 6.71 -16.38
C GLU A 236 0.35 7.59 -15.78
N TYR A 237 1.60 7.22 -16.03
CA TYR A 237 2.80 7.91 -15.59
C TYR A 237 3.25 8.87 -16.68
N ILE A 238 3.52 10.13 -16.33
CA ILE A 238 3.82 11.22 -17.24
C ILE A 238 5.23 11.73 -16.93
N TYR A 239 6.08 11.78 -17.97
CA TYR A 239 7.48 12.16 -17.87
C TYR A 239 7.78 13.32 -18.83
N ASP A 240 8.42 14.36 -18.32
CA ASP A 240 9.05 15.41 -19.13
C ASP A 240 10.37 14.82 -19.71
N LEU A 241 10.22 14.00 -20.74
CA LEU A 241 11.32 13.25 -21.36
C LEU A 241 11.07 13.12 -22.86
N SER A 242 11.89 13.76 -23.66
CA SER A 242 11.81 13.71 -25.12
C SER A 242 12.29 12.36 -25.67
N ASP A 243 11.93 12.05 -26.92
CA ASP A 243 12.37 10.85 -27.62
C ASP A 243 13.90 10.76 -27.79
N ILE A 244 14.57 11.90 -27.91
CA ILE A 244 16.04 11.98 -28.03
C ILE A 244 16.70 11.63 -26.70
N GLU A 245 16.19 12.18 -25.59
CA GLU A 245 16.71 11.93 -24.25
C GLU A 245 16.42 10.49 -23.82
N LEU A 246 15.23 9.96 -24.16
CA LEU A 246 14.82 8.59 -23.84
C LEU A 246 15.81 7.54 -24.35
N ALA A 247 16.48 7.78 -25.48
CA ALA A 247 17.47 6.86 -26.04
C ALA A 247 18.72 6.63 -25.16
N GLU A 248 18.94 7.47 -24.15
CA GLU A 248 20.05 7.36 -23.20
C GLU A 248 19.71 6.55 -21.94
N TYR A 249 18.43 6.14 -21.79
CA TYR A 249 17.90 5.51 -20.60
C TYR A 249 17.27 4.14 -20.88
N ASP A 250 17.42 3.23 -19.92
CA ASP A 250 16.66 1.98 -19.85
C ASP A 250 15.42 2.18 -18.99
N ALA A 251 14.32 1.52 -19.35
CA ALA A 251 13.11 1.50 -18.55
C ALA A 251 13.20 0.44 -17.45
N TYR A 252 12.84 0.81 -16.24
CA TYR A 252 12.74 -0.05 -15.06
C TYR A 252 11.33 -0.01 -14.48
N GLY A 253 10.92 -1.09 -13.84
CA GLY A 253 9.68 -1.16 -13.08
C GLY A 253 9.92 -1.66 -11.67
N TYR A 254 9.35 -0.96 -10.70
CA TYR A 254 9.17 -1.47 -9.35
C TYR A 254 7.70 -1.85 -9.16
N PHE A 255 7.43 -3.10 -8.81
CA PHE A 255 6.09 -3.63 -8.65
C PHE A 255 5.96 -4.42 -7.36
N VAL A 256 4.81 -4.32 -6.73
CA VAL A 256 4.40 -5.16 -5.60
C VAL A 256 3.13 -5.89 -6.00
N THR A 257 3.12 -7.20 -5.80
CA THR A 257 1.95 -8.04 -6.03
C THR A 257 1.65 -8.88 -4.81
N SER A 258 0.39 -9.29 -4.64
CA SER A 258 -0.04 -10.25 -3.63
C SER A 258 -1.00 -11.25 -4.25
N ASP A 259 -0.91 -12.51 -3.84
CA ASP A 259 -1.78 -13.57 -4.35
C ASP A 259 -2.71 -14.17 -3.29
N THR A 260 -2.52 -13.79 -2.02
CA THR A 260 -3.25 -14.40 -0.90
C THR A 260 -4.09 -13.36 -0.15
N LEU A 261 -5.39 -13.36 -0.42
CA LEU A 261 -6.38 -12.57 0.33
C LEU A 261 -7.02 -13.45 1.43
N ILE A 262 -6.89 -13.01 2.68
CA ILE A 262 -7.45 -13.67 3.84
C ILE A 262 -8.62 -12.83 4.36
N THR A 263 -9.83 -13.36 4.30
CA THR A 263 -11.04 -12.67 4.77
C THR A 263 -11.52 -13.20 6.11
N GLY A 264 -12.09 -12.35 6.95
CA GLY A 264 -12.64 -12.71 8.25
C GLY A 264 -13.35 -11.55 8.94
N ASN A 265 -13.68 -11.72 10.19
CA ASN A 265 -14.35 -10.69 11.00
C ASN A 265 -13.74 -10.65 12.40
N TRP A 266 -12.54 -10.08 12.48
CA TRP A 266 -11.83 -9.92 13.75
C TRP A 266 -12.18 -8.59 14.38
N SER A 267 -12.53 -8.61 15.67
CA SER A 267 -12.87 -7.40 16.41
C SER A 267 -12.52 -7.57 17.89
N VAL A 268 -11.69 -6.68 18.43
CA VAL A 268 -11.29 -6.68 19.85
C VAL A 268 -11.51 -5.29 20.42
N THR A 269 -12.29 -5.22 21.52
CA THR A 269 -12.51 -3.98 22.28
C THR A 269 -11.74 -4.08 23.59
N PHE A 270 -10.94 -3.07 23.91
CA PHE A 270 -10.10 -3.04 25.10
C PHE A 270 -9.93 -1.61 25.64
N PRO A 271 -9.67 -1.47 26.96
CA PRO A 271 -9.41 -0.17 27.56
C PRO A 271 -7.98 0.28 27.36
N LEU A 272 -7.79 1.59 27.22
CA LEU A 272 -6.49 2.27 27.29
C LEU A 272 -6.15 2.57 28.74
N GLU A 273 -5.40 1.68 29.38
CA GLU A 273 -5.08 1.81 30.80
C GLU A 273 -3.60 2.18 31.02
N MET A 274 -3.35 3.10 31.94
CA MET A 274 -1.97 3.39 32.39
C MET A 274 -1.34 2.19 33.11
N VAL A 275 -0.03 2.08 32.99
CA VAL A 275 0.77 1.26 33.89
C VAL A 275 0.73 1.94 35.27
N SER A 276 0.17 1.27 36.27
CA SER A 276 0.34 1.74 37.65
C SER A 276 1.83 1.73 38.00
N PRO A 277 2.37 2.79 38.59
CA PRO A 277 3.79 2.86 38.97
C PRO A 277 4.21 1.77 39.93
#